data_72567e8bcf26291df11e95dca362ef38
#
_entry.id   72567e8bcf26291df11e95dca362ef38
#
_cell.length_a   1.000
_cell.length_b   1.000
_cell.length_c   1.000
_cell.angle_alpha   90.00
_cell.angle_beta   90.00
_cell.angle_gamma   90.00
#
_symmetry.space_group_name_H-M   'P 1'
#
loop_
_entity.id
_entity.type
_entity.pdbx_description
1 polymer ?
#
loop_
_entity_poly.entity_id
_entity_poly.type
_entity_poly.pdbx_seq_one_letter_code
_entity_poly.pdbx_strand_id
1 'polypeptide(L)'
;LQQCVSTLSLSLIRSLVAQVQVNGVDIEYEISGSGEPLLLIMGLGGQLTDWPQEFVDRLAQHFQVIRYDNRDSGLSSYSTVPAPTRWELIKGNLKPSSIEPPYRLRDMADDALGLLYALDLDDAHIVGISMGGMIAQLIAAGAPTSTRSLCSIMSNTGDRRAGRPTPGVVASIARRGQPDRSEALDVTIELFRLVGGRDWDEHEQRVRSAASLDRAYNPAGVLRQSQAIAASPDRTQALRQVTAPTLVVHGLEDTLVRPSGGVATAAAIPESRLIMFPRMGHDLPRSRDHELITAIRTNAARANAAPSRPS
;
A
#
# COMPACT_ATOMS: atom_id res chain seq x y z
N LEU A 1 -22.23 -0.45 -52.90
CA LEU A 1 -22.01 -1.46 -51.85
C LEU A 1 -20.69 -1.12 -51.13
N GLN A 2 -20.71 -0.17 -50.22
CA GLN A 2 -19.62 0.17 -49.31
C GLN A 2 -19.90 -0.47 -47.94
N GLN A 3 -19.08 -1.46 -47.60
CA GLN A 3 -19.08 -2.02 -46.27
C GLN A 3 -18.37 -1.07 -45.30
N CYS A 4 -19.10 -0.54 -44.32
CA CYS A 4 -18.55 0.07 -43.12
C CYS A 4 -17.86 -1.01 -42.30
N VAL A 5 -16.54 -0.98 -42.27
CA VAL A 5 -15.74 -1.67 -41.28
C VAL A 5 -15.55 -0.69 -40.11
N SER A 6 -16.30 -0.88 -39.03
CA SER A 6 -16.06 -0.17 -37.79
C SER A 6 -14.81 -0.72 -37.12
N THR A 7 -13.69 -0.02 -37.27
CA THR A 7 -12.48 -0.23 -36.51
C THR A 7 -12.72 0.13 -35.05
N LEU A 8 -12.99 -0.84 -34.21
CA LEU A 8 -12.82 -0.73 -32.77
C LEU A 8 -11.32 -0.53 -32.48
N SER A 9 -10.93 0.72 -32.32
CA SER A 9 -9.63 1.09 -31.79
C SER A 9 -9.62 0.76 -30.30
N LEU A 10 -9.18 -0.46 -29.97
CA LEU A 10 -8.65 -0.76 -28.65
C LEU A 10 -7.35 0.04 -28.51
N SER A 11 -7.44 1.22 -27.92
CA SER A 11 -6.26 1.94 -27.49
C SER A 11 -5.57 1.06 -26.43
N LEU A 12 -4.51 0.37 -26.85
CA LEU A 12 -3.56 -0.26 -25.93
C LEU A 12 -3.09 0.84 -24.97
N ILE A 13 -3.54 0.76 -23.73
CA ILE A 13 -2.99 1.57 -22.63
C ILE A 13 -1.54 1.10 -22.50
N ARG A 14 -0.61 1.85 -23.10
CA ARG A 14 0.82 1.57 -22.95
C ARG A 14 1.18 1.98 -21.52
N SER A 15 1.50 1.00 -20.68
CA SER A 15 2.16 1.29 -19.41
C SER A 15 3.63 1.64 -19.70
N LEU A 16 4.07 2.74 -19.10
CA LEU A 16 5.48 3.14 -19.11
C LEU A 16 6.13 2.59 -17.84
N VAL A 17 7.03 1.63 -18.00
CA VAL A 17 7.88 1.14 -16.91
C VAL A 17 9.20 1.88 -16.95
N ALA A 18 9.64 2.46 -15.86
CA ALA A 18 10.86 3.24 -15.78
C ALA A 18 11.42 3.26 -14.35
N GLN A 19 12.65 3.74 -14.23
CA GLN A 19 13.29 4.01 -12.93
C GLN A 19 13.63 5.49 -12.81
N VAL A 20 13.56 6.00 -11.59
CA VAL A 20 13.98 7.35 -11.25
C VAL A 20 14.71 7.36 -9.92
N GLN A 21 15.75 8.18 -9.82
CA GLN A 21 16.50 8.35 -8.58
C GLN A 21 15.87 9.43 -7.71
N VAL A 22 15.50 9.06 -6.48
CA VAL A 22 14.94 9.97 -5.47
C VAL A 22 15.55 9.62 -4.11
N ASN A 23 15.90 10.60 -3.30
CA ASN A 23 16.44 10.42 -1.94
C ASN A 23 17.59 9.39 -1.85
N GLY A 24 18.41 9.30 -2.89
CA GLY A 24 19.55 8.36 -2.94
C GLY A 24 19.18 6.90 -3.20
N VAL A 25 17.95 6.61 -3.63
CA VAL A 25 17.48 5.30 -4.05
C VAL A 25 16.88 5.35 -5.46
N ASP A 26 17.05 4.29 -6.23
CA ASP A 26 16.36 4.13 -7.51
C ASP A 26 15.00 3.51 -7.24
N ILE A 27 13.95 4.15 -7.73
CA ILE A 27 12.55 3.71 -7.59
C ILE A 27 12.07 3.23 -8.95
N GLU A 28 11.69 1.97 -9.02
CA GLU A 28 10.98 1.39 -10.16
C GLU A 28 9.52 1.77 -10.09
N TYR A 29 8.97 2.29 -11.18
CA TYR A 29 7.56 2.69 -11.26
C TYR A 29 6.93 2.38 -12.61
N GLU A 30 5.61 2.39 -12.63
CA GLU A 30 4.79 2.20 -13.82
C GLU A 30 3.64 3.21 -13.83
N ILE A 31 3.35 3.78 -15.00
CA ILE A 31 2.24 4.70 -15.21
C ILE A 31 1.25 4.08 -16.20
N SER A 32 -0.04 4.11 -15.86
CA SER A 32 -1.13 3.62 -16.70
C SER A 32 -2.30 4.63 -16.71
N GLY A 33 -2.95 4.80 -17.85
CA GLY A 33 -4.09 5.70 -17.97
C GLY A 33 -3.71 7.17 -18.12
N SER A 34 -4.67 8.04 -17.92
CA SER A 34 -4.53 9.50 -18.00
C SER A 34 -5.56 10.19 -17.12
N GLY A 35 -5.35 11.48 -16.81
CA GLY A 35 -6.23 12.27 -15.95
C GLY A 35 -5.52 12.71 -14.68
N GLU A 36 -6.27 12.85 -13.58
CA GLU A 36 -5.70 13.26 -12.29
C GLU A 36 -4.74 12.18 -11.76
N PRO A 37 -3.57 12.57 -11.20
CA PRO A 37 -2.62 11.62 -10.66
C PRO A 37 -3.18 10.83 -9.49
N LEU A 38 -2.99 9.50 -9.50
CA LEU A 38 -3.34 8.60 -8.41
C LEU A 38 -2.16 7.68 -8.12
N LEU A 39 -1.55 7.82 -6.93
CA LEU A 39 -0.41 7.05 -6.48
C LEU A 39 -0.86 5.83 -5.67
N LEU A 40 -0.45 4.64 -6.08
CA LEU A 40 -0.70 3.37 -5.40
C LEU A 40 0.54 2.93 -4.61
N ILE A 41 0.41 2.81 -3.29
CA ILE A 41 1.49 2.43 -2.37
C ILE A 41 1.22 1.03 -1.80
N MET A 42 2.07 0.08 -2.16
CA MET A 42 1.93 -1.32 -1.76
C MET A 42 2.37 -1.55 -0.30
N GLY A 43 1.91 -2.65 0.29
CA GLY A 43 2.23 -3.08 1.63
C GLY A 43 3.61 -3.71 1.79
N LEU A 44 3.87 -4.25 2.98
CA LEU A 44 5.14 -4.88 3.39
C LEU A 44 5.59 -5.95 2.40
N GLY A 45 6.79 -5.78 1.83
CA GLY A 45 7.42 -6.72 0.90
C GLY A 45 6.75 -6.83 -0.45
N GLY A 46 5.61 -6.19 -0.65
CA GLY A 46 4.89 -6.23 -1.91
C GLY A 46 5.54 -5.37 -2.99
N GLN A 47 5.34 -5.79 -4.24
CA GLN A 47 5.83 -5.14 -5.44
C GLN A 47 4.70 -4.39 -6.15
N LEU A 48 5.02 -3.51 -7.08
CA LEU A 48 4.02 -2.80 -7.88
C LEU A 48 3.07 -3.76 -8.63
N THR A 49 3.54 -4.96 -8.95
CA THR A 49 2.78 -6.02 -9.61
C THR A 49 1.84 -6.80 -8.67
N ASP A 50 1.91 -6.58 -7.36
CA ASP A 50 0.99 -7.20 -6.40
C ASP A 50 -0.37 -6.47 -6.34
N TRP A 51 -0.49 -5.27 -6.92
CA TRP A 51 -1.80 -4.72 -7.25
C TRP A 51 -2.45 -5.56 -8.35
N PRO A 52 -3.69 -6.09 -8.17
CA PRO A 52 -4.36 -6.85 -9.22
C PRO A 52 -4.45 -6.03 -10.51
N GLN A 53 -4.00 -6.58 -11.63
CA GLN A 53 -3.92 -5.82 -12.90
C GLN A 53 -5.29 -5.28 -13.32
N GLU A 54 -6.35 -6.07 -13.18
CA GLU A 54 -7.70 -5.61 -13.52
C GLU A 54 -8.17 -4.43 -12.64
N PHE A 55 -7.77 -4.40 -11.35
CA PHE A 55 -8.04 -3.27 -10.47
C PHE A 55 -7.31 -2.01 -10.96
N VAL A 56 -6.04 -2.13 -11.35
CA VAL A 56 -5.25 -1.03 -11.92
C VAL A 56 -5.85 -0.54 -13.22
N ASP A 57 -6.20 -1.46 -14.15
CA ASP A 57 -6.78 -1.12 -15.45
C ASP A 57 -8.12 -0.36 -15.32
N ARG A 58 -8.94 -0.74 -14.36
CA ARG A 58 -10.20 -0.04 -14.06
C ARG A 58 -9.96 1.35 -13.44
N LEU A 59 -8.98 1.51 -12.57
CA LEU A 59 -8.59 2.83 -12.07
C LEU A 59 -8.03 3.71 -13.18
N ALA A 60 -7.23 3.13 -14.10
CA ALA A 60 -6.62 3.82 -15.22
C ALA A 60 -7.64 4.35 -16.27
N GLN A 61 -8.89 3.89 -16.22
CA GLN A 61 -9.98 4.49 -16.98
C GLN A 61 -10.38 5.89 -16.48
N HIS A 62 -9.93 6.28 -15.28
CA HIS A 62 -10.36 7.50 -14.60
C HIS A 62 -9.22 8.37 -14.09
N PHE A 63 -8.02 7.78 -13.95
CA PHE A 63 -6.84 8.41 -13.36
C PHE A 63 -5.59 8.10 -14.17
N GLN A 64 -4.59 8.97 -14.04
CA GLN A 64 -3.20 8.60 -14.30
C GLN A 64 -2.70 7.82 -13.09
N VAL A 65 -2.74 6.49 -13.17
CA VAL A 65 -2.36 5.59 -12.08
C VAL A 65 -0.85 5.39 -12.09
N ILE A 66 -0.21 5.73 -10.98
CA ILE A 66 1.22 5.54 -10.74
C ILE A 66 1.34 4.46 -9.66
N ARG A 67 2.03 3.37 -9.96
CA ARG A 67 2.38 2.33 -8.98
C ARG A 67 3.90 2.14 -8.98
N TYR A 68 4.47 1.83 -7.85
CA TYR A 68 5.91 1.73 -7.71
C TYR A 68 6.32 0.66 -6.70
N ASP A 69 7.55 0.20 -6.81
CA ASP A 69 8.18 -0.65 -5.81
C ASP A 69 8.76 0.23 -4.69
N ASN A 70 8.34 0.00 -3.47
CA ASN A 70 8.99 0.64 -2.31
C ASN A 70 10.47 0.27 -2.26
N ARG A 71 11.32 1.12 -1.63
CA ARG A 71 12.71 0.72 -1.32
C ARG A 71 12.72 -0.66 -0.66
N ASP A 72 13.69 -1.50 -0.97
CA ASP A 72 13.81 -2.88 -0.52
C ASP A 72 12.75 -3.85 -1.09
N SER A 73 11.96 -3.44 -2.08
CA SER A 73 11.01 -4.31 -2.79
C SER A 73 11.22 -4.27 -4.30
N GLY A 74 10.86 -5.33 -4.98
CA GLY A 74 10.81 -5.41 -6.44
C GLY A 74 12.13 -5.08 -7.10
N LEU A 75 12.11 -4.14 -8.05
CA LEU A 75 13.29 -3.69 -8.80
C LEU A 75 13.83 -2.33 -8.32
N SER A 76 13.24 -1.76 -7.26
CA SER A 76 13.80 -0.59 -6.58
C SER A 76 15.07 -0.95 -5.80
N SER A 77 15.87 0.06 -5.43
CA SER A 77 17.12 -0.11 -4.69
C SER A 77 16.96 -0.90 -3.41
N TYR A 78 17.89 -1.82 -3.16
CA TYR A 78 18.00 -2.57 -1.91
C TYR A 78 19.02 -1.93 -0.99
N SER A 79 18.68 -1.79 0.28
CA SER A 79 19.61 -1.33 1.31
C SER A 79 20.77 -2.32 1.50
N THR A 80 21.97 -1.80 1.61
CA THR A 80 23.19 -2.57 1.91
C THR A 80 23.35 -2.87 3.40
N VAL A 81 22.54 -2.24 4.26
CA VAL A 81 22.56 -2.49 5.70
C VAL A 81 22.06 -3.91 5.98
N PRO A 82 22.78 -4.71 6.80
CA PRO A 82 22.34 -6.05 7.15
C PRO A 82 20.89 -6.11 7.64
N ALA A 83 20.19 -7.16 7.28
CA ALA A 83 18.85 -7.39 7.79
C ALA A 83 18.88 -7.63 9.32
N PRO A 84 17.85 -7.20 10.05
CA PRO A 84 17.76 -7.45 11.48
C PRO A 84 17.65 -8.94 11.78
N THR A 85 18.25 -9.35 12.90
CA THR A 85 18.03 -10.68 13.45
C THR A 85 16.61 -10.80 14.03
N ARG A 86 16.13 -12.03 14.18
CA ARG A 86 14.83 -12.29 14.85
C ARG A 86 14.77 -11.67 16.26
N TRP A 87 15.88 -11.70 16.99
CA TRP A 87 15.95 -11.12 18.34
C TRP A 87 15.83 -9.60 18.33
N GLU A 88 16.41 -8.94 17.35
CA GLU A 88 16.26 -7.48 17.18
C GLU A 88 14.82 -7.11 16.83
N LEU A 89 14.15 -7.88 15.97
CA LEU A 89 12.73 -7.68 15.68
C LEU A 89 11.85 -7.88 16.92
N ILE A 90 12.10 -8.92 17.73
CA ILE A 90 11.35 -9.18 18.97
C ILE A 90 11.59 -8.04 19.96
N LYS A 91 12.84 -7.66 20.20
CA LYS A 91 13.18 -6.53 21.07
C LYS A 91 12.51 -5.24 20.61
N GLY A 92 12.53 -5.00 19.31
CA GLY A 92 11.92 -3.84 18.72
C GLY A 92 10.41 -3.76 18.93
N ASN A 93 9.71 -4.87 18.79
CA ASN A 93 8.28 -4.93 19.07
C ASN A 93 7.97 -4.69 20.55
N LEU A 94 8.85 -5.09 21.46
CA LEU A 94 8.70 -4.83 22.91
C LEU A 94 9.08 -3.40 23.29
N LYS A 95 10.16 -2.86 22.70
CA LYS A 95 10.69 -1.53 22.99
C LYS A 95 11.09 -0.82 21.68
N PRO A 96 10.16 -0.17 20.95
CA PRO A 96 10.44 0.47 19.67
C PRO A 96 11.55 1.51 19.71
N SER A 97 11.71 2.23 20.81
CA SER A 97 12.79 3.20 21.01
C SER A 97 14.20 2.58 21.02
N SER A 98 14.32 1.24 21.05
CA SER A 98 15.59 0.53 20.97
C SER A 98 15.95 0.09 19.54
N ILE A 99 15.08 0.36 18.55
CA ILE A 99 15.35 0.05 17.15
C ILE A 99 15.94 1.29 16.48
N GLU A 100 17.07 1.09 15.83
CA GLU A 100 17.60 2.04 14.85
C GLU A 100 17.53 1.37 13.47
N PRO A 101 16.41 1.51 12.76
CA PRO A 101 16.24 0.89 11.46
C PRO A 101 17.11 1.63 10.41
N PRO A 102 17.51 0.96 9.32
CA PRO A 102 18.27 1.59 8.24
C PRO A 102 17.53 2.73 7.56
N TYR A 103 16.21 2.74 7.66
CA TYR A 103 15.29 3.78 7.23
C TYR A 103 13.96 3.64 7.99
N ARG A 104 13.17 4.69 7.96
CA ARG A 104 11.85 4.77 8.62
C ARG A 104 10.72 4.82 7.58
N LEU A 105 9.49 4.62 8.00
CA LEU A 105 8.33 4.84 7.12
C LEU A 105 8.25 6.28 6.61
N ARG A 106 8.86 7.26 7.32
CA ARG A 106 8.96 8.63 6.85
C ARG A 106 9.85 8.74 5.62
N ASP A 107 10.99 8.06 5.60
CA ASP A 107 11.88 8.04 4.43
C ASP A 107 11.19 7.43 3.21
N MET A 108 10.33 6.40 3.42
CA MET A 108 9.52 5.82 2.35
C MET A 108 8.40 6.77 1.87
N ALA A 109 7.87 7.60 2.76
CA ALA A 109 6.92 8.65 2.39
C ALA A 109 7.62 9.76 1.57
N ASP A 110 8.83 10.11 1.95
CA ASP A 110 9.65 11.08 1.23
C ASP A 110 10.08 10.53 -0.15
N ASP A 111 10.29 9.21 -0.31
CA ASP A 111 10.50 8.58 -1.63
C ASP A 111 9.27 8.71 -2.53
N ALA A 112 8.09 8.44 -1.98
CA ALA A 112 6.84 8.56 -2.72
C ALA A 112 6.58 10.00 -3.19
N LEU A 113 6.87 10.98 -2.35
CA LEU A 113 6.81 12.41 -2.72
C LEU A 113 7.90 12.76 -3.74
N GLY A 114 9.11 12.25 -3.56
CA GLY A 114 10.21 12.42 -4.50
C GLY A 114 9.87 11.86 -5.88
N LEU A 115 9.18 10.71 -5.95
CA LEU A 115 8.69 10.13 -7.20
C LEU A 115 7.68 11.06 -7.87
N LEU A 116 6.68 11.60 -7.15
CA LEU A 116 5.72 12.54 -7.72
C LEU A 116 6.45 13.79 -8.26
N TYR A 117 7.36 14.36 -7.49
CA TYR A 117 8.15 15.52 -7.90
C TYR A 117 9.00 15.25 -9.16
N ALA A 118 9.64 14.08 -9.23
CA ALA A 118 10.45 13.69 -10.40
C ALA A 118 9.61 13.45 -11.66
N LEU A 119 8.29 13.28 -11.50
CA LEU A 119 7.31 13.16 -12.58
C LEU A 119 6.62 14.50 -12.91
N ASP A 120 7.11 15.61 -12.36
CA ASP A 120 6.52 16.97 -12.49
C ASP A 120 5.05 17.00 -12.02
N LEU A 121 4.73 16.26 -10.94
CA LEU A 121 3.41 16.21 -10.33
C LEU A 121 3.44 16.87 -8.95
N ASP A 122 2.72 17.99 -8.81
CA ASP A 122 2.65 18.75 -7.56
C ASP A 122 1.82 18.05 -6.48
N ASP A 123 0.76 17.36 -6.88
CA ASP A 123 -0.16 16.66 -6.00
C ASP A 123 -0.74 15.38 -6.64
N ALA A 124 -1.24 14.48 -5.81
CA ALA A 124 -1.90 13.26 -6.25
C ALA A 124 -2.98 12.79 -5.26
N HIS A 125 -3.90 11.95 -5.75
CA HIS A 125 -4.70 11.09 -4.88
C HIS A 125 -3.82 9.96 -4.37
N ILE A 126 -3.71 9.78 -3.05
CA ILE A 126 -2.82 8.81 -2.44
C ILE A 126 -3.64 7.61 -1.94
N VAL A 127 -3.36 6.44 -2.47
CA VAL A 127 -3.99 5.17 -2.07
C VAL A 127 -2.92 4.22 -1.55
N GLY A 128 -3.02 3.81 -0.29
CA GLY A 128 -2.05 2.90 0.31
C GLY A 128 -2.71 1.73 1.02
N ILE A 129 -2.10 0.55 0.87
CA ILE A 129 -2.56 -0.69 1.49
C ILE A 129 -1.60 -1.14 2.60
N SER A 130 -2.11 -1.52 3.77
CA SER A 130 -1.30 -2.06 4.88
C SER A 130 -0.17 -1.10 5.29
N MET A 131 1.11 -1.50 5.17
CA MET A 131 2.26 -0.60 5.32
C MET A 131 2.16 0.62 4.38
N GLY A 132 1.73 0.42 3.13
CA GLY A 132 1.49 1.51 2.19
C GLY A 132 0.44 2.50 2.68
N GLY A 133 -0.57 2.03 3.43
CA GLY A 133 -1.52 2.90 4.12
C GLY A 133 -0.88 3.73 5.23
N MET A 134 0.11 3.18 5.96
CA MET A 134 0.88 3.93 6.95
C MET A 134 1.74 5.02 6.29
N ILE A 135 2.34 4.72 5.14
CA ILE A 135 3.12 5.66 4.32
C ILE A 135 2.19 6.76 3.79
N ALA A 136 1.03 6.39 3.22
CA ALA A 136 0.02 7.33 2.73
C ALA A 136 -0.47 8.29 3.83
N GLN A 137 -0.66 7.80 5.05
CA GLN A 137 -0.98 8.61 6.22
C GLN A 137 0.12 9.62 6.55
N LEU A 138 1.41 9.24 6.45
CA LEU A 138 2.54 10.13 6.68
C LEU A 138 2.62 11.23 5.61
N ILE A 139 2.34 10.88 4.35
CA ILE A 139 2.26 11.84 3.24
C ILE A 139 1.14 12.84 3.52
N ALA A 140 -0.08 12.37 3.79
CA ALA A 140 -1.24 13.23 4.00
C ALA A 140 -1.08 14.17 5.20
N ALA A 141 -0.42 13.71 6.28
CA ALA A 141 -0.18 14.52 7.47
C ALA A 141 1.00 15.49 7.33
N GLY A 142 2.04 15.12 6.54
CA GLY A 142 3.28 15.89 6.40
C GLY A 142 3.38 16.75 5.15
N ALA A 143 2.61 16.43 4.10
CA ALA A 143 2.60 17.13 2.82
C ALA A 143 1.16 17.37 2.35
N PRO A 144 0.38 18.21 3.07
CA PRO A 144 -1.04 18.41 2.75
C PRO A 144 -1.25 19.03 1.37
N THR A 145 -0.31 19.82 0.85
CA THR A 145 -0.38 20.43 -0.49
C THR A 145 -0.20 19.40 -1.60
N SER A 146 0.57 18.33 -1.36
CA SER A 146 0.80 17.27 -2.34
C SER A 146 -0.23 16.13 -2.23
N THR A 147 -1.22 16.23 -1.31
CA THR A 147 -2.25 15.21 -1.10
C THR A 147 -3.61 15.72 -1.52
N ARG A 148 -4.12 15.31 -2.68
CA ARG A 148 -5.48 15.66 -3.14
C ARG A 148 -6.54 14.94 -2.30
N SER A 149 -6.38 13.65 -2.12
CA SER A 149 -7.20 12.83 -1.21
C SER A 149 -6.38 11.64 -0.68
N LEU A 150 -6.81 11.08 0.43
CA LEU A 150 -6.22 9.89 1.05
C LEU A 150 -7.19 8.72 0.99
N CYS A 151 -6.70 7.54 0.59
CA CYS A 151 -7.38 6.27 0.82
C CYS A 151 -6.44 5.32 1.57
N SER A 152 -6.79 4.99 2.82
CA SER A 152 -6.01 4.09 3.70
C SER A 152 -6.74 2.76 3.82
N ILE A 153 -6.16 1.70 3.21
CA ILE A 153 -6.77 0.38 3.11
C ILE A 153 -6.08 -0.57 4.09
N MET A 154 -6.83 -1.29 4.93
CA MET A 154 -6.41 -2.31 5.91
C MET A 154 -5.13 -1.94 6.67
N SER A 155 -5.09 -0.70 7.18
CA SER A 155 -3.95 -0.12 7.88
C SER A 155 -4.32 0.32 9.30
N ASN A 156 -3.36 0.92 10.04
CA ASN A 156 -3.57 1.45 11.38
C ASN A 156 -2.79 2.75 11.61
N THR A 157 -3.07 3.44 12.71
CA THR A 157 -2.40 4.69 13.08
C THR A 157 -1.01 4.51 13.70
N GLY A 158 -0.62 3.28 14.04
CA GLY A 158 0.54 2.99 14.89
C GLY A 158 0.22 2.98 16.39
N ASP A 159 -1.02 3.30 16.80
CA ASP A 159 -1.45 3.07 18.19
C ASP A 159 -1.41 1.56 18.49
N ARG A 160 -0.60 1.18 19.46
CA ARG A 160 -0.38 -0.20 19.87
C ARG A 160 -1.62 -0.88 20.47
N ARG A 161 -2.69 -0.14 20.75
CA ARG A 161 -3.96 -0.66 21.28
C ARG A 161 -4.93 -1.05 20.16
N ALA A 162 -4.72 -0.55 18.94
CA ALA A 162 -5.59 -0.79 17.79
C ALA A 162 -4.87 -1.56 16.67
N GLY A 163 -5.60 -2.38 15.91
CA GLY A 163 -5.08 -3.09 14.75
C GLY A 163 -4.05 -4.18 15.06
N ARG A 164 -4.00 -4.71 16.29
CA ARG A 164 -3.05 -5.78 16.66
C ARG A 164 -3.40 -7.08 15.92
N PRO A 165 -2.39 -7.82 15.42
CA PRO A 165 -2.63 -9.14 14.85
C PRO A 165 -3.21 -10.10 15.91
N THR A 166 -3.93 -11.11 15.44
CA THR A 166 -4.41 -12.18 16.32
C THR A 166 -3.24 -13.04 16.83
N PRO A 167 -3.37 -13.67 18.02
CA PRO A 167 -2.31 -14.55 18.54
C PRO A 167 -1.90 -15.66 17.57
N GLY A 168 -2.85 -16.21 16.80
CA GLY A 168 -2.57 -17.23 15.79
C GLY A 168 -1.66 -16.74 14.66
N VAL A 169 -1.89 -15.51 14.16
CA VAL A 169 -1.04 -14.88 13.15
C VAL A 169 0.34 -14.59 13.71
N VAL A 170 0.43 -14.03 14.93
CA VAL A 170 1.71 -13.78 15.61
C VAL A 170 2.51 -15.08 15.77
N ALA A 171 1.89 -16.15 16.24
CA ALA A 171 2.52 -17.46 16.41
C ALA A 171 2.97 -18.05 15.05
N SER A 172 2.18 -17.87 14.00
CA SER A 172 2.53 -18.32 12.65
C SER A 172 3.76 -17.59 12.12
N ILE A 173 3.79 -16.25 12.18
CA ILE A 173 4.93 -15.44 11.76
C ILE A 173 6.18 -15.78 12.59
N ALA A 174 6.03 -15.97 13.90
CA ALA A 174 7.14 -16.29 14.80
C ALA A 174 7.75 -17.67 14.52
N ARG A 175 6.96 -18.66 14.08
CA ARG A 175 7.45 -20.01 13.76
C ARG A 175 8.16 -20.07 12.40
N ARG A 176 7.75 -19.22 11.46
CA ARG A 176 8.32 -19.18 10.12
C ARG A 176 9.65 -18.43 10.18
N GLY A 177 10.71 -19.08 9.71
CA GLY A 177 11.98 -18.39 9.42
C GLY A 177 11.84 -17.49 8.19
N GLN A 178 12.98 -17.02 7.69
CA GLN A 178 13.05 -16.55 6.31
C GLN A 178 12.98 -17.79 5.41
N PRO A 179 11.97 -17.92 4.54
CA PRO A 179 11.92 -19.03 3.62
C PRO A 179 13.03 -18.91 2.57
N ASP A 180 13.49 -20.02 2.08
CA ASP A 180 14.25 -20.07 0.84
C ASP A 180 13.32 -19.71 -0.33
N ARG A 181 13.89 -19.29 -1.46
CA ARG A 181 13.09 -18.92 -2.65
C ARG A 181 12.14 -20.05 -3.09
N SER A 182 12.56 -21.30 -2.97
CA SER A 182 11.77 -22.48 -3.31
C SER A 182 10.53 -22.67 -2.41
N GLU A 183 10.58 -22.20 -1.16
CA GLU A 183 9.52 -22.32 -0.17
C GLU A 183 8.66 -21.05 -0.10
N ALA A 184 9.15 -19.93 -0.64
CA ALA A 184 8.59 -18.59 -0.45
C ALA A 184 7.12 -18.51 -0.91
N LEU A 185 6.77 -19.15 -2.02
CA LEU A 185 5.40 -19.16 -2.53
C LEU A 185 4.45 -19.85 -1.55
N ASP A 186 4.79 -21.05 -1.09
CA ASP A 186 3.91 -21.81 -0.18
C ASP A 186 3.79 -21.12 1.18
N VAL A 187 4.88 -20.55 1.69
CA VAL A 187 4.88 -19.75 2.92
C VAL A 187 3.96 -18.52 2.78
N THR A 188 3.99 -17.87 1.62
CA THR A 188 3.11 -16.71 1.33
C THR A 188 1.64 -17.16 1.30
N ILE A 189 1.32 -18.23 0.60
CA ILE A 189 -0.05 -18.75 0.50
C ILE A 189 -0.58 -19.21 1.88
N GLU A 190 0.24 -19.88 2.67
CA GLU A 190 -0.15 -20.24 4.04
C GLU A 190 -0.41 -19.02 4.92
N LEU A 191 0.32 -17.91 4.73
CA LEU A 191 0.03 -16.67 5.43
C LEU A 191 -1.33 -16.11 4.99
N PHE A 192 -1.60 -16.05 3.68
CA PHE A 192 -2.87 -15.55 3.17
C PHE A 192 -4.07 -16.41 3.58
N ARG A 193 -3.92 -17.73 3.75
CA ARG A 193 -4.97 -18.59 4.34
C ARG A 193 -5.33 -18.20 5.78
N LEU A 194 -4.42 -17.55 6.51
CA LEU A 194 -4.66 -17.10 7.88
C LEU A 194 -5.23 -15.69 7.94
N VAL A 195 -4.84 -14.82 6.99
CA VAL A 195 -5.16 -13.39 7.05
C VAL A 195 -6.18 -12.95 6.01
N GLY A 196 -6.37 -13.71 4.94
CA GLY A 196 -7.39 -13.49 3.93
C GLY A 196 -8.80 -13.73 4.48
N GLY A 197 -9.77 -13.05 3.90
CA GLY A 197 -11.18 -13.23 4.24
C GLY A 197 -11.81 -14.41 3.48
N ARG A 198 -13.10 -14.64 3.73
CA ARG A 198 -13.84 -15.73 3.03
C ARG A 198 -14.03 -15.49 1.53
N ASP A 199 -13.84 -14.26 1.06
CA ASP A 199 -13.87 -13.91 -0.37
C ASP A 199 -12.48 -13.99 -1.02
N TRP A 200 -11.43 -14.35 -0.26
CA TRP A 200 -10.08 -14.53 -0.77
C TRP A 200 -10.00 -15.73 -1.71
N ASP A 201 -9.31 -15.56 -2.83
CA ASP A 201 -9.08 -16.60 -3.83
C ASP A 201 -7.61 -17.04 -3.81
N GLU A 202 -7.40 -18.33 -3.42
CA GLU A 202 -6.05 -18.91 -3.34
C GLU A 202 -5.39 -19.01 -4.72
N HIS A 203 -6.14 -19.34 -5.76
CA HIS A 203 -5.58 -19.50 -7.08
C HIS A 203 -5.08 -18.18 -7.63
N GLU A 204 -5.88 -17.12 -7.55
CA GLU A 204 -5.48 -15.76 -7.96
C GLU A 204 -4.28 -15.26 -7.16
N GLN A 205 -4.27 -15.49 -5.85
CA GLN A 205 -3.13 -15.11 -5.00
C GLN A 205 -1.87 -15.87 -5.38
N ARG A 206 -1.96 -17.18 -5.64
CA ARG A 206 -0.83 -18.03 -6.03
C ARG A 206 -0.22 -17.56 -7.35
N VAL A 207 -1.04 -17.29 -8.36
CA VAL A 207 -0.59 -16.77 -9.66
C VAL A 207 0.16 -15.44 -9.49
N ARG A 208 -0.43 -14.49 -8.75
CA ARG A 208 0.18 -13.18 -8.50
C ARG A 208 1.47 -13.28 -7.71
N SER A 209 1.48 -14.05 -6.62
CA SER A 209 2.67 -14.23 -5.80
C SER A 209 3.80 -14.94 -6.54
N ALA A 210 3.49 -15.93 -7.39
CA ALA A 210 4.49 -16.58 -8.23
C ALA A 210 5.14 -15.57 -9.20
N ALA A 211 4.33 -14.77 -9.90
CA ALA A 211 4.84 -13.72 -10.79
C ALA A 211 5.72 -12.69 -10.06
N SER A 212 5.33 -12.26 -8.86
CA SER A 212 6.14 -11.35 -8.04
C SER A 212 7.46 -11.98 -7.60
N LEU A 213 7.46 -13.26 -7.20
CA LEU A 213 8.68 -14.00 -6.84
C LEU A 213 9.62 -14.19 -8.03
N ASP A 214 9.06 -14.40 -9.23
CA ASP A 214 9.86 -14.52 -10.46
C ASP A 214 10.50 -13.18 -10.84
N ARG A 215 9.81 -12.06 -10.59
CA ARG A 215 10.29 -10.72 -10.86
C ARG A 215 11.42 -10.33 -9.90
N ALA A 216 11.22 -10.50 -8.58
CA ALA A 216 12.24 -10.19 -7.57
C ALA A 216 11.96 -10.90 -6.25
N TYR A 217 13.04 -11.25 -5.53
CA TYR A 217 12.96 -11.88 -4.21
C TYR A 217 13.97 -11.26 -3.25
N ASN A 218 13.50 -10.47 -2.28
CA ASN A 218 14.34 -9.81 -1.27
C ASN A 218 13.78 -10.01 0.15
N PRO A 219 13.97 -11.19 0.76
CA PRO A 219 13.50 -11.45 2.13
C PRO A 219 14.18 -10.55 3.18
N ALA A 220 15.43 -10.12 2.94
CA ALA A 220 16.13 -9.17 3.79
C ALA A 220 15.45 -7.80 3.81
N GLY A 221 14.92 -7.36 2.67
CA GLY A 221 14.13 -6.13 2.55
C GLY A 221 12.85 -6.17 3.38
N VAL A 222 12.14 -7.30 3.35
CA VAL A 222 10.94 -7.51 4.18
C VAL A 222 11.24 -7.32 5.67
N LEU A 223 12.39 -7.80 6.16
CA LEU A 223 12.80 -7.62 7.56
C LEU A 223 13.14 -6.15 7.88
N ARG A 224 13.82 -5.43 6.98
CA ARG A 224 14.15 -4.01 7.18
C ARG A 224 12.89 -3.14 7.15
N GLN A 225 11.96 -3.40 6.24
CA GLN A 225 10.64 -2.75 6.23
C GLN A 225 9.85 -3.05 7.51
N SER A 226 9.91 -4.30 8.02
CA SER A 226 9.29 -4.66 9.30
C SER A 226 9.89 -3.89 10.47
N GLN A 227 11.21 -3.62 10.45
CA GLN A 227 11.85 -2.72 11.43
C GLN A 227 11.34 -1.30 11.30
N ALA A 228 11.20 -0.78 10.07
CA ALA A 228 10.67 0.56 9.83
C ALA A 228 9.25 0.71 10.39
N ILE A 229 8.40 -0.31 10.22
CA ILE A 229 7.05 -0.35 10.82
C ILE A 229 7.16 -0.34 12.37
N ALA A 230 7.97 -1.23 12.94
CA ALA A 230 8.10 -1.38 14.40
C ALA A 230 8.69 -0.12 15.08
N ALA A 231 9.58 0.60 14.38
CA ALA A 231 10.18 1.85 14.85
C ALA A 231 9.30 3.08 14.62
N SER A 232 8.21 2.95 13.88
CA SER A 232 7.30 4.07 13.60
C SER A 232 6.51 4.45 14.84
N PRO A 233 6.44 5.76 15.17
CA PRO A 233 5.62 6.26 16.25
C PRO A 233 4.13 6.16 15.91
N ASP A 234 3.30 6.30 16.93
CA ASP A 234 1.86 6.52 16.77
C ASP A 234 1.61 7.85 16.03
N ARG A 235 0.85 7.76 14.94
CA ARG A 235 0.52 8.88 14.06
C ARG A 235 -0.81 9.54 14.39
N THR A 236 -1.53 9.05 15.41
CA THR A 236 -2.89 9.52 15.75
C THR A 236 -2.96 11.04 15.87
N GLN A 237 -1.96 11.67 16.52
CA GLN A 237 -1.95 13.13 16.70
C GLN A 237 -1.73 13.86 15.35
N ALA A 238 -0.82 13.36 14.51
CA ALA A 238 -0.57 13.95 13.21
C ALA A 238 -1.78 13.79 12.26
N LEU A 239 -2.48 12.67 12.35
CA LEU A 239 -3.67 12.40 11.53
C LEU A 239 -4.83 13.35 11.81
N ARG A 240 -4.90 13.96 13.00
CA ARG A 240 -5.90 15.01 13.32
C ARG A 240 -5.72 16.28 12.50
N GLN A 241 -4.55 16.48 11.89
CA GLN A 241 -4.23 17.63 11.06
C GLN A 241 -4.48 17.39 9.56
N VAL A 242 -4.87 16.16 9.18
CA VAL A 242 -5.17 15.84 7.78
C VAL A 242 -6.42 16.57 7.33
N THR A 243 -6.27 17.40 6.30
CA THR A 243 -7.35 18.16 5.68
C THR A 243 -7.85 17.57 4.37
N ALA A 244 -7.08 16.65 3.77
CA ALA A 244 -7.44 15.98 2.53
C ALA A 244 -8.67 15.08 2.74
N PRO A 245 -9.66 15.08 1.83
CA PRO A 245 -10.76 14.14 1.87
C PRO A 245 -10.25 12.72 2.03
N THR A 246 -10.69 12.04 3.09
CA THR A 246 -10.15 10.74 3.46
C THR A 246 -11.19 9.64 3.41
N LEU A 247 -10.80 8.53 2.80
CA LEU A 247 -11.48 7.24 2.83
C LEU A 247 -10.62 6.23 3.60
N VAL A 248 -11.20 5.58 4.59
CA VAL A 248 -10.62 4.44 5.28
C VAL A 248 -11.39 3.20 4.88
N VAL A 249 -10.68 2.15 4.45
CA VAL A 249 -11.27 0.87 4.05
C VAL A 249 -10.67 -0.24 4.88
N HIS A 250 -11.50 -1.17 5.36
CA HIS A 250 -11.01 -2.31 6.14
C HIS A 250 -11.87 -3.55 5.95
N GLY A 251 -11.25 -4.72 5.95
CA GLY A 251 -11.93 -6.00 5.98
C GLY A 251 -12.36 -6.39 7.40
N LEU A 252 -13.59 -6.85 7.58
CA LEU A 252 -14.09 -7.29 8.90
C LEU A 252 -13.42 -8.59 9.38
N GLU A 253 -12.85 -9.37 8.47
CA GLU A 253 -12.18 -10.64 8.77
C GLU A 253 -10.65 -10.50 8.83
N ASP A 254 -10.11 -9.29 8.77
CA ASP A 254 -8.67 -9.04 8.85
C ASP A 254 -8.11 -9.46 10.22
N THR A 255 -7.26 -10.48 10.21
CA THR A 255 -6.60 -11.04 11.39
C THR A 255 -5.17 -10.54 11.58
N LEU A 256 -4.58 -9.89 10.56
CA LEU A 256 -3.22 -9.33 10.58
C LEU A 256 -3.24 -7.90 11.13
N VAL A 257 -4.04 -7.02 10.51
CA VAL A 257 -4.35 -5.70 11.05
C VAL A 257 -5.84 -5.69 11.38
N ARG A 258 -6.19 -6.01 12.63
CA ARG A 258 -7.60 -6.15 12.99
C ARG A 258 -8.42 -4.89 12.68
N PRO A 259 -9.73 -5.02 12.43
CA PRO A 259 -10.63 -3.91 12.04
C PRO A 259 -10.55 -2.68 12.94
N SER A 260 -10.18 -2.87 14.21
CA SER A 260 -9.93 -1.74 15.13
C SER A 260 -8.86 -0.76 14.64
N GLY A 261 -7.94 -1.18 13.77
CA GLY A 261 -6.96 -0.31 13.12
C GLY A 261 -7.60 0.70 12.17
N GLY A 262 -8.52 0.22 11.32
CA GLY A 262 -9.31 1.09 10.45
C GLY A 262 -10.23 2.03 11.22
N VAL A 263 -10.89 1.52 12.27
CA VAL A 263 -11.74 2.35 13.15
C VAL A 263 -10.91 3.45 13.82
N ALA A 264 -9.73 3.13 14.37
CA ALA A 264 -8.84 4.11 14.98
C ALA A 264 -8.34 5.15 13.96
N THR A 265 -8.04 4.72 12.73
CA THR A 265 -7.62 5.62 11.66
C THR A 265 -8.76 6.59 11.29
N ALA A 266 -9.96 6.09 11.10
CA ALA A 266 -11.12 6.92 10.80
C ALA A 266 -11.46 7.88 11.94
N ALA A 267 -11.36 7.44 13.19
CA ALA A 267 -11.60 8.29 14.35
C ALA A 267 -10.53 9.39 14.52
N ALA A 268 -9.32 9.17 14.03
CA ALA A 268 -8.23 10.15 14.12
C ALA A 268 -8.34 11.25 13.04
N ILE A 269 -8.86 10.96 11.85
CA ILE A 269 -8.88 11.89 10.72
C ILE A 269 -10.25 12.59 10.65
N PRO A 270 -10.29 13.93 10.73
CA PRO A 270 -11.55 14.68 10.63
C PRO A 270 -12.29 14.37 9.32
N GLU A 271 -13.61 14.29 9.38
CA GLU A 271 -14.50 14.09 8.22
C GLU A 271 -14.16 12.89 7.31
N SER A 272 -13.36 11.95 7.83
CA SER A 272 -13.06 10.72 7.10
C SER A 272 -14.32 9.86 6.94
N ARG A 273 -14.36 9.08 5.87
CA ARG A 273 -15.37 8.05 5.65
C ARG A 273 -14.77 6.69 5.91
N LEU A 274 -15.48 5.82 6.62
CA LEU A 274 -15.06 4.43 6.89
C LEU A 274 -15.99 3.46 6.17
N ILE A 275 -15.39 2.56 5.39
CA ILE A 275 -16.08 1.42 4.78
C ILE A 275 -15.48 0.14 5.35
N MET A 276 -16.36 -0.72 5.87
CA MET A 276 -15.98 -2.03 6.41
C MET A 276 -16.60 -3.11 5.54
N PHE A 277 -15.75 -3.90 4.87
CA PHE A 277 -16.22 -4.96 3.99
C PHE A 277 -16.37 -6.29 4.73
N PRO A 278 -17.58 -6.89 4.77
CA PRO A 278 -17.76 -8.25 5.25
C PRO A 278 -17.04 -9.22 4.32
N ARG A 279 -16.56 -10.35 4.86
CA ARG A 279 -15.88 -11.44 4.14
C ARG A 279 -14.54 -11.08 3.50
N MET A 280 -14.05 -9.85 3.66
CA MET A 280 -12.72 -9.37 3.31
C MET A 280 -11.82 -9.45 4.53
N GLY A 281 -10.62 -9.98 4.36
CA GLY A 281 -9.55 -10.03 5.37
C GLY A 281 -8.45 -9.02 5.06
N HIS A 282 -7.19 -9.46 5.18
CA HIS A 282 -6.01 -8.68 4.79
C HIS A 282 -5.64 -8.95 3.33
N ASP A 283 -6.61 -8.83 2.46
CA ASP A 283 -6.54 -9.13 1.02
C ASP A 283 -7.41 -8.15 0.23
N LEU A 284 -7.20 -8.11 -1.09
CA LEU A 284 -8.05 -7.38 -2.04
C LEU A 284 -8.82 -8.39 -2.89
N PRO A 285 -9.99 -8.86 -2.44
CA PRO A 285 -10.74 -9.84 -3.20
C PRO A 285 -11.42 -9.18 -4.40
N ARG A 286 -11.31 -9.80 -5.57
CA ARG A 286 -11.88 -9.32 -6.84
C ARG A 286 -13.37 -8.98 -6.75
N SER A 287 -14.11 -9.70 -5.90
CA SER A 287 -15.53 -9.45 -5.65
C SER A 287 -15.81 -8.04 -5.10
N ARG A 288 -14.80 -7.34 -4.54
CA ARG A 288 -14.91 -6.00 -3.97
C ARG A 288 -14.35 -4.90 -4.87
N ASP A 289 -13.72 -5.23 -5.99
CA ASP A 289 -13.08 -4.26 -6.87
C ASP A 289 -14.02 -3.12 -7.28
N HIS A 290 -15.23 -3.45 -7.71
CA HIS A 290 -16.19 -2.44 -8.16
C HIS A 290 -16.57 -1.46 -7.06
N GLU A 291 -16.89 -1.98 -5.87
CA GLU A 291 -17.26 -1.15 -4.72
C GLU A 291 -16.08 -0.28 -4.25
N LEU A 292 -14.87 -0.88 -4.19
CA LEU A 292 -13.66 -0.18 -3.77
C LEU A 292 -13.25 0.91 -4.76
N ILE A 293 -13.25 0.64 -6.06
CA ILE A 293 -12.95 1.62 -7.11
C ILE A 293 -13.96 2.77 -7.07
N THR A 294 -15.25 2.45 -6.94
CA THR A 294 -16.30 3.46 -6.81
C THR A 294 -16.10 4.34 -5.58
N ALA A 295 -15.72 3.75 -4.45
CA ALA A 295 -15.44 4.48 -3.22
C ALA A 295 -14.20 5.39 -3.35
N ILE A 296 -13.12 4.90 -3.98
CA ILE A 296 -11.91 5.70 -4.26
C ILE A 296 -12.26 6.90 -5.16
N ARG A 297 -12.99 6.68 -6.25
CA ARG A 297 -13.43 7.75 -7.17
C ARG A 297 -14.30 8.78 -6.46
N THR A 298 -15.25 8.30 -5.66
CA THR A 298 -16.13 9.20 -4.88
C THR A 298 -15.33 10.03 -3.87
N ASN A 299 -14.31 9.45 -3.24
CA ASN A 299 -13.43 10.18 -2.33
C ASN A 299 -12.55 11.19 -3.07
N ALA A 300 -12.01 10.83 -4.24
CA ALA A 300 -11.24 11.73 -5.10
C ALA A 300 -12.09 12.94 -5.54
N ALA A 301 -13.33 12.72 -5.96
CA ALA A 301 -14.23 13.79 -6.36
C ALA A 301 -14.53 14.81 -5.24
N ARG A 302 -14.41 14.44 -3.96
CA ARG A 302 -14.53 15.36 -2.83
C ARG A 302 -13.41 16.41 -2.80
N ALA A 303 -12.22 16.08 -3.31
CA ALA A 303 -11.10 17.02 -3.39
C ALA A 303 -11.41 18.17 -4.36
N ASN A 304 -12.13 17.89 -5.43
CA ASN A 304 -12.51 18.89 -6.44
C ASN A 304 -13.69 19.76 -6.02
N ALA A 305 -14.50 19.28 -5.06
CA ALA A 305 -15.63 20.02 -4.51
C ALA A 305 -15.25 20.94 -3.33
N ALA A 306 -14.05 20.78 -2.77
CA ALA A 306 -13.55 21.64 -1.70
C ALA A 306 -13.23 23.03 -2.26
N PRO A 307 -13.52 24.15 -1.54
CA PRO A 307 -13.10 25.48 -1.97
C PRO A 307 -11.60 25.50 -2.16
N SER A 308 -11.13 26.21 -3.21
CA SER A 308 -9.71 26.32 -3.56
C SER A 308 -8.86 26.61 -2.31
N ARG A 309 -7.88 25.75 -2.07
CA ARG A 309 -6.94 25.89 -0.95
C ARG A 309 -6.28 27.27 -1.05
N PRO A 310 -6.19 28.06 0.03
CA PRO A 310 -5.42 29.29 -0.02
C PRO A 310 -3.97 28.96 -0.37
N SER A 311 -3.44 29.67 -1.35
CA SER A 311 -2.05 29.64 -1.84
C SER A 311 -1.04 29.98 -0.75
#